data_dc0bd62610f61276724b75ef1982c491
#
_entry.id   dc0bd62610f61276724b75ef1982c491
#
_cell.length_a   1.000
_cell.length_b   1.000
_cell.length_c   1.000
_cell.angle_alpha   90.00
_cell.angle_beta   90.00
_cell.angle_gamma   90.00
#
_symmetry.space_group_name_H-M   'P 1'
#
loop_
_entity.id
_entity.type
_entity.pdbx_description
1 polymer ?
#
loop_
_entity_poly.entity_id
_entity_poly.type
_entity_poly.pdbx_seq_one_letter_code
_entity_poly.pdbx_strand_id
1 'polypeptide(L)' 'MTFIYKKKNNGNELKVEYVLSSESNEIKVVQSSFNGEYHNVSWMAKEHRLNLMDELERDYLNKTCN' A
#
# COMPACT_ATOMS: atom_id res chain seq x y z
N MET A 1 2.51 14.37 0.43
CA MET A 1 1.11 14.00 0.18
C MET A 1 0.91 12.51 0.44
N THR A 2 -0.12 12.16 1.17
CA THR A 2 -0.41 10.78 1.54
C THR A 2 -1.47 10.20 0.62
N PHE A 3 -1.25 8.97 0.18
CA PHE A 3 -2.20 8.25 -0.68
C PHE A 3 -2.80 7.08 0.08
N ILE A 4 -4.01 6.72 -0.26
CA ILE A 4 -4.71 5.60 0.36
C ILE A 4 -5.08 4.58 -0.72
N TYR A 5 -4.62 3.36 -0.54
CA TYR A 5 -4.94 2.23 -1.41
C TYR A 5 -5.85 1.28 -0.66
N LYS A 6 -6.95 0.88 -1.29
CA LYS A 6 -7.90 -0.06 -0.72
C LYS A 6 -8.08 -1.24 -1.66
N LYS A 7 -8.07 -2.43 -1.10
CA LYS A 7 -8.28 -3.65 -1.86
C LYS A 7 -9.24 -4.56 -1.10
N LYS A 8 -10.25 -5.06 -1.80
CA LYS A 8 -11.21 -6.02 -1.24
C LYS A 8 -11.04 -7.36 -1.93
N ASN A 9 -10.99 -8.42 -1.16
CA ASN A 9 -10.88 -9.76 -1.67
C ASN A 9 -11.60 -10.73 -0.73
N ASN A 10 -12.60 -11.45 -1.25
CA ASN A 10 -13.38 -12.44 -0.49
C ASN A 10 -13.94 -11.90 0.83
N GLY A 11 -14.44 -10.67 0.83
CA GLY A 11 -15.01 -10.04 2.02
C GLY A 11 -13.98 -9.41 2.95
N ASN A 12 -12.70 -9.58 2.66
CA ASN A 12 -11.64 -8.95 3.43
C ASN A 12 -11.23 -7.62 2.80
N GLU A 13 -10.94 -6.63 3.62
CA GLU A 13 -10.51 -5.32 3.14
C GLU A 13 -9.11 -4.98 3.66
N LEU A 14 -8.20 -4.70 2.74
CA LEU A 14 -6.87 -4.18 3.06
C LEU A 14 -6.84 -2.71 2.71
N LYS A 15 -6.42 -1.89 3.67
CA LYS A 15 -6.25 -0.45 3.46
C LYS A 15 -4.80 -0.11 3.76
N VAL A 16 -4.12 0.52 2.82
CA VAL A 16 -2.72 0.89 2.98
C VAL A 16 -2.57 2.39 2.74
N GLU A 17 -1.98 3.06 3.71
CA GLU A 17 -1.63 4.46 3.60
C GLU A 17 -0.15 4.54 3.26
N TYR A 18 0.19 5.22 2.16
CA TYR A 18 1.56 5.28 1.69
C TYR A 18 1.93 6.69 1.20
N VAL A 19 3.22 6.94 1.13
CA VAL A 19 3.77 8.18 0.61
C VAL A 19 4.88 7.87 -0.38
N LEU A 20 5.14 8.80 -1.29
CA LEU A 20 6.32 8.73 -2.14
C LEU A 20 7.45 9.51 -1.47
N SER A 21 8.56 8.84 -1.23
CA SER A 21 9.73 9.49 -0.65
C SER A 21 10.38 10.39 -1.70
N SER A 22 10.55 11.68 -1.39
CA SER A 22 11.19 12.61 -2.30
C SER A 22 12.70 12.38 -2.43
N GLU A 23 13.28 11.72 -1.44
CA GLU A 23 14.72 11.46 -1.44
C GLU A 23 15.11 10.27 -2.33
N SER A 24 14.33 9.20 -2.29
CA SER A 24 14.66 7.96 -3.00
C SER A 24 13.72 7.65 -4.15
N ASN A 25 12.64 8.41 -4.33
CA ASN A 25 11.58 8.14 -5.30
C ASN A 25 10.91 6.78 -5.08
N GLU A 26 10.94 6.31 -3.85
CA GLU A 26 10.35 5.03 -3.50
C GLU A 26 9.08 5.20 -2.69
N ILE A 27 8.18 4.24 -2.83
CA ILE A 27 6.95 4.21 -2.07
C ILE A 27 7.24 3.66 -0.68
N LYS A 28 6.79 4.40 0.35
CA LYS A 28 6.91 3.97 1.74
C LYS A 28 5.53 3.82 2.34
N VAL A 29 5.29 2.68 2.98
CA VAL A 29 4.03 2.44 3.68
C VAL A 29 4.08 3.17 5.03
N VAL A 30 3.09 4.02 5.26
CA VAL A 30 2.96 4.73 6.53
C VAL A 30 2.25 3.85 7.54
N GLN A 31 1.12 3.28 7.15
CA GLN A 31 0.39 2.34 8.00
C GLN A 31 -0.53 1.50 7.13
N SER A 32 -0.91 0.35 7.66
CA SER A 32 -1.83 -0.54 6.99
C SER A 32 -2.83 -1.11 7.98
N SER A 33 -4.02 -1.42 7.50
CA SER A 33 -5.05 -2.06 8.30
C SER A 33 -5.71 -3.17 7.50
N PHE A 34 -6.12 -4.21 8.21
CA PHE A 34 -6.80 -5.36 7.61
C PHE A 34 -8.12 -5.53 8.35
N ASN A 35 -9.23 -5.40 7.62
CA ASN A 35 -10.58 -5.44 8.18
C ASN A 35 -10.76 -4.45 9.34
N GLY A 36 -10.16 -3.27 9.21
CA GLY A 36 -10.26 -2.22 10.21
C GLY A 36 -9.27 -2.31 11.36
N GLU A 37 -8.48 -3.38 11.41
CA GLU A 37 -7.47 -3.54 12.44
C GLU A 37 -6.10 -3.15 11.91
N TYR A 38 -5.37 -2.37 12.68
CA TYR A 38 -4.04 -1.93 12.32
C TYR A 38 -3.06 -3.11 12.30
N HIS A 39 -2.32 -3.24 11.21
CA HIS A 39 -1.27 -4.25 11.06
C HIS A 39 -0.05 -3.64 10.41
N ASN A 40 1.13 -4.08 10.85
CA ASN A 40 2.38 -3.68 10.24
C ASN A 40 2.71 -4.62 9.08
N VAL A 41 2.99 -4.06 7.90
CA VAL A 41 3.29 -4.88 6.71
C VAL A 41 4.54 -5.73 6.87
N SER A 42 5.39 -5.44 7.85
CA SER A 42 6.62 -6.20 8.06
C SER A 42 6.37 -7.67 8.43
N TRP A 43 5.18 -8.00 8.93
CA TRP A 43 4.85 -9.38 9.27
C TRP A 43 4.38 -10.21 8.08
N MET A 44 4.12 -9.56 6.94
CA MET A 44 3.70 -10.26 5.74
C MET A 44 4.87 -11.06 5.15
N ALA A 45 4.58 -12.18 4.51
CA ALA A 45 5.58 -12.93 3.78
C ALA A 45 6.20 -12.03 2.70
N LYS A 46 7.50 -12.24 2.43
CA LYS A 46 8.24 -11.42 1.47
C LYS A 46 7.55 -11.35 0.12
N GLU A 47 7.03 -12.48 -0.35
CA GLU A 47 6.31 -12.55 -1.63
C GLU A 47 5.10 -11.64 -1.65
N HIS A 48 4.32 -11.64 -0.57
CA HIS A 48 3.15 -10.78 -0.47
C HIS A 48 3.52 -9.32 -0.38
N ARG A 49 4.62 -8.99 0.28
CA ARG A 49 5.09 -7.61 0.36
C ARG A 49 5.51 -7.09 -1.00
N LEU A 50 6.20 -7.90 -1.79
CA LEU A 50 6.62 -7.50 -3.13
C LEU A 50 5.42 -7.27 -4.04
N ASN A 51 4.43 -8.14 -3.96
CA ASN A 51 3.18 -7.97 -4.72
C ASN A 51 2.44 -6.70 -4.29
N LEU A 52 2.41 -6.43 -3.00
CA LEU A 52 1.78 -5.22 -2.49
C LEU A 52 2.49 -3.97 -3.01
N MET A 53 3.82 -3.96 -3.02
CA MET A 53 4.58 -2.81 -3.51
C MET A 53 4.30 -2.55 -5.00
N ASP A 54 4.19 -3.60 -5.81
CA ASP A 54 3.79 -3.45 -7.21
C ASP A 54 2.40 -2.82 -7.34
N GLU A 55 1.46 -3.27 -6.52
CA GLU A 55 0.11 -2.73 -6.52
C GLU A 55 0.08 -1.26 -6.11
N LEU A 56 0.89 -0.89 -5.12
CA LEU A 56 0.98 0.50 -4.67
C LEU A 56 1.58 1.39 -5.75
N GLU A 57 2.58 0.91 -6.47
CA GLU A 57 3.16 1.65 -7.58
C GLU A 57 2.13 1.91 -8.68
N ARG A 58 1.33 0.91 -9.01
CA ARG A 58 0.27 1.06 -10.01
C ARG A 58 -0.80 2.03 -9.53
N ASP A 59 -1.16 1.95 -8.25
CA ASP A 59 -2.13 2.87 -7.66
C ASP A 59 -1.62 4.31 -7.74
N TYR A 60 -0.36 4.52 -7.41
CA TYR A 60 0.26 5.83 -7.47
C TYR A 60 0.23 6.40 -8.90
N LEU A 61 0.62 5.58 -9.88
CA LEU A 61 0.61 5.99 -11.28
C LEU A 61 -0.80 6.33 -11.76
N ASN A 62 -1.79 5.54 -11.36
CA ASN A 62 -3.18 5.81 -11.73
C ASN A 62 -3.70 7.12 -11.14
N LYS A 63 -3.22 7.50 -9.96
CA LYS A 63 -3.65 8.73 -9.30
C LYS A 63 -2.93 9.98 -9.79
N THR A 64 -1.71 9.81 -10.32
CA THR A 64 -0.87 10.93 -10.71
C THR A 64 -0.72 11.09 -12.22
N CYS A 65 -0.98 10.05 -13.00
CA CYS A 65 -0.91 10.07 -14.47
C CYS A 65 -2.30 10.07 -15.06
N ASN A 66 -2.93 11.21 -15.08
CA ASN A 66 -4.23 11.36 -15.73
C ASN A 66 -4.06 11.93 -17.12
#